data_14867a75c860fad19126fcecd825dae5
#
_entry.id   14867a75c860fad19126fcecd825dae5
#
_cell.length_a   1.000
_cell.length_b   1.000
_cell.length_c   1.000
_cell.angle_alpha   90.00
_cell.angle_beta   90.00
_cell.angle_gamma   90.00
#
_symmetry.space_group_name_H-M   'P 1'
#
loop_
_entity.id
_entity.type
_entity.pdbx_description
1 polymer ?
#
loop_
_entity_poly.entity_id
_entity_poly.type
_entity_poly.pdbx_seq_one_letter_code
_entity_poly.pdbx_strand_id
1 'polypeptide(L)'
;MSTYESLSHSKWDCKYHIVFVPKGRKKELYGTGRKFLGAVFHAWAAQRRSEILEGHMVQDHVHMLIRIPPKYSVAEVVGYLKGKSAIAVARQFGGRKRNFNGETLWARGYAVSTVGFEEEQIRRYIRNQEQFDAQGGDEDGDF
;
A
#
# COMPACT_ATOMS: atom_id res chain seq x y z
N MET A 1 -11.94 22.96 -4.72
CA MET A 1 -12.53 21.67 -5.01
C MET A 1 -12.66 20.87 -3.70
N SER A 2 -13.82 20.31 -3.47
CA SER A 2 -14.04 19.54 -2.25
C SER A 2 -13.30 18.20 -2.31
N THR A 3 -12.64 17.85 -1.22
CA THR A 3 -12.01 16.53 -1.09
C THR A 3 -12.95 15.52 -0.43
N TYR A 4 -14.14 15.98 -0.01
CA TYR A 4 -15.07 15.11 0.71
C TYR A 4 -15.81 14.19 -0.23
N GLU A 5 -15.98 12.96 0.23
CA GLU A 5 -16.78 11.96 -0.47
C GLU A 5 -18.16 11.87 0.15
N SER A 6 -19.11 11.34 -0.62
CA SER A 6 -20.48 11.16 -0.15
C SER A 6 -20.76 9.69 0.09
N LEU A 7 -21.46 9.43 1.18
CA LEU A 7 -21.97 8.10 1.47
C LEU A 7 -23.36 8.30 2.06
N SER A 8 -24.40 8.01 1.25
CA SER A 8 -25.79 8.22 1.67
C SER A 8 -25.99 9.69 2.08
N HIS A 9 -26.26 9.97 3.36
CA HIS A 9 -26.46 11.33 3.86
C HIS A 9 -25.23 11.92 4.52
N SER A 10 -24.09 11.27 4.38
CA SER A 10 -22.85 11.68 5.03
C SER A 10 -21.79 12.06 4.02
N LYS A 11 -20.95 13.00 4.39
CA LYS A 11 -19.74 13.34 3.64
C LYS A 11 -18.54 13.00 4.48
N TRP A 12 -17.48 12.53 3.83
CA TRP A 12 -16.29 12.10 4.56
C TRP A 12 -15.04 12.35 3.76
N ASP A 13 -13.92 12.50 4.48
CA ASP A 13 -12.60 12.68 3.89
C ASP A 13 -11.60 12.08 4.87
N CYS A 14 -11.54 10.76 4.90
CA CYS A 14 -10.71 10.03 5.85
C CYS A 14 -9.54 9.45 5.10
N LYS A 15 -8.39 10.11 5.22
CA LYS A 15 -7.16 9.71 4.54
C LYS A 15 -6.11 9.36 5.57
N TYR A 16 -5.30 8.39 5.23
CA TYR A 16 -4.28 7.85 6.12
C TYR A 16 -2.99 7.61 5.35
N HIS A 17 -1.89 7.88 6.03
CA HIS A 17 -0.57 7.46 5.57
C HIS A 17 -0.27 6.14 6.27
N ILE A 18 -0.05 5.09 5.50
CA ILE A 18 0.13 3.74 6.03
C ILE A 18 1.46 3.20 5.56
N VAL A 19 2.19 2.54 6.49
CA VAL A 19 3.47 1.93 6.19
C VAL A 19 3.46 0.50 6.75
N PHE A 20 3.87 -0.47 5.94
CA PHE A 20 4.10 -1.82 6.43
C PHE A 20 5.25 -2.44 5.66
N VAL A 21 5.80 -3.51 6.19
CA VAL A 21 7.05 -4.06 5.68
C VAL A 21 6.92 -5.55 5.37
N PRO A 22 7.66 -6.03 4.38
CA PRO A 22 7.73 -7.47 4.14
C PRO A 22 8.54 -8.14 5.24
N LYS A 23 8.24 -9.39 5.47
CA LYS A 23 8.99 -10.21 6.41
C LYS A 23 10.26 -10.67 5.72
N GLY A 24 11.39 -10.17 6.20
CA GLY A 24 12.66 -10.41 5.57
C GLY A 24 12.77 -9.68 4.23
N ARG A 25 13.83 -9.94 3.51
CA ARG A 25 14.05 -9.34 2.21
C ARG A 25 13.38 -10.16 1.12
N LYS A 26 12.53 -9.55 0.36
CA LYS A 26 11.82 -10.18 -0.76
C LYS A 26 12.20 -9.47 -2.04
N LYS A 27 13.44 -9.69 -2.48
CA LYS A 27 13.98 -8.98 -3.65
C LYS A 27 13.12 -9.14 -4.89
N GLU A 28 12.45 -10.26 -5.04
CA GLU A 28 11.59 -10.51 -6.18
C GLU A 28 10.36 -9.61 -6.22
N LEU A 29 10.05 -8.93 -5.10
CA LEU A 29 8.97 -7.95 -5.06
C LEU A 29 9.35 -6.62 -5.68
N TYR A 30 10.65 -6.38 -5.87
CA TYR A 30 11.12 -5.18 -6.54
C TYR A 30 11.16 -5.46 -8.04
N GLY A 31 11.06 -4.45 -8.86
CA GLY A 31 10.96 -4.67 -10.29
C GLY A 31 9.58 -5.14 -10.71
N THR A 32 9.47 -6.30 -11.36
CA THR A 32 8.19 -6.79 -11.86
C THR A 32 7.18 -7.07 -10.75
N GLY A 33 7.66 -7.54 -9.60
CA GLY A 33 6.80 -7.81 -8.47
C GLY A 33 6.13 -6.55 -7.93
N ARG A 34 6.82 -5.43 -7.99
CA ARG A 34 6.29 -4.16 -7.50
C ARG A 34 5.06 -3.73 -8.28
N LYS A 35 5.11 -3.81 -9.61
CA LYS A 35 3.96 -3.46 -10.44
C LYS A 35 2.78 -4.39 -10.19
N PHE A 36 3.07 -5.67 -10.03
CA PHE A 36 2.05 -6.66 -9.72
C PHE A 36 1.38 -6.33 -8.38
N LEU A 37 2.16 -6.07 -7.36
CA LEU A 37 1.63 -5.72 -6.04
C LEU A 37 0.81 -4.43 -6.08
N GLY A 38 1.29 -3.44 -6.81
CA GLY A 38 0.54 -2.19 -6.95
C GLY A 38 -0.85 -2.42 -7.51
N ALA A 39 -0.94 -3.21 -8.57
CA ALA A 39 -2.23 -3.54 -9.18
C ALA A 39 -3.12 -4.31 -8.19
N VAL A 40 -2.53 -5.24 -7.44
CA VAL A 40 -3.26 -6.02 -6.45
C VAL A 40 -3.81 -5.11 -5.35
N PHE A 41 -2.99 -4.20 -4.83
CA PHE A 41 -3.43 -3.28 -3.78
C PHE A 41 -4.58 -2.41 -4.26
N HIS A 42 -4.48 -1.83 -5.45
CA HIS A 42 -5.55 -0.99 -5.98
C HIS A 42 -6.84 -1.78 -6.15
N ALA A 43 -6.76 -2.98 -6.69
CA ALA A 43 -7.94 -3.82 -6.93
C ALA A 43 -8.63 -4.19 -5.62
N TRP A 44 -7.86 -4.61 -4.63
CA TRP A 44 -8.45 -5.06 -3.37
C TRP A 44 -8.90 -3.89 -2.49
N ALA A 45 -8.24 -2.73 -2.58
CA ALA A 45 -8.72 -1.53 -1.91
C ALA A 45 -10.11 -1.16 -2.42
N ALA A 46 -10.34 -1.27 -3.72
CA ALA A 46 -11.64 -0.98 -4.31
C ALA A 46 -12.74 -1.88 -3.76
N GLN A 47 -12.42 -3.12 -3.39
CA GLN A 47 -13.38 -4.04 -2.78
C GLN A 47 -13.86 -3.57 -1.41
N ARG A 48 -13.12 -2.68 -0.78
CA ARG A 48 -13.49 -2.04 0.49
C ARG A 48 -13.81 -0.57 0.29
N ARG A 49 -14.18 -0.18 -0.93
CA ARG A 49 -14.52 1.20 -1.28
C ARG A 49 -13.45 2.20 -0.86
N SER A 50 -12.22 1.72 -0.80
CA SER A 50 -11.06 2.52 -0.45
C SER A 50 -10.28 2.82 -1.71
N GLU A 51 -9.53 3.92 -1.69
CA GLU A 51 -8.79 4.36 -2.85
C GLU A 51 -7.38 4.71 -2.44
N ILE A 52 -6.41 4.09 -3.11
CA ILE A 52 -5.01 4.43 -2.92
C ILE A 52 -4.72 5.65 -3.79
N LEU A 53 -4.40 6.76 -3.14
CA LEU A 53 -4.14 8.02 -3.82
C LEU A 53 -2.69 8.15 -4.24
N GLU A 54 -1.80 7.55 -3.47
CA GLU A 54 -0.37 7.58 -3.73
C GLU A 54 0.20 6.30 -3.15
N GLY A 55 1.09 5.64 -3.85
CA GLY A 55 1.70 4.42 -3.32
C GLY A 55 3.13 4.29 -3.81
N HIS A 56 3.97 3.76 -2.95
CA HIS A 56 5.38 3.58 -3.26
C HIS A 56 5.94 2.42 -2.46
N MET A 57 6.71 1.58 -3.10
CA MET A 57 7.42 0.48 -2.44
C MET A 57 8.91 0.72 -2.56
N VAL A 58 9.54 0.98 -1.42
CA VAL A 58 10.98 1.07 -1.32
C VAL A 58 11.53 -0.30 -0.89
N GLN A 59 12.86 -0.40 -0.75
CA GLN A 59 13.53 -1.69 -0.58
C GLN A 59 12.95 -2.58 0.51
N ASP A 60 12.48 -1.99 1.60
CA ASP A 60 12.08 -2.78 2.75
C ASP A 60 10.75 -2.35 3.33
N HIS A 61 9.99 -1.49 2.64
CA HIS A 61 8.68 -1.11 3.15
C HIS A 61 7.79 -0.55 2.06
N VAL A 62 6.49 -0.60 2.35
CA VAL A 62 5.44 -0.08 1.50
C VAL A 62 4.86 1.15 2.16
N HIS A 63 4.78 2.25 1.42
CA HIS A 63 4.11 3.48 1.83
C HIS A 63 2.87 3.67 0.99
N MET A 64 1.77 4.07 1.58
CA MET A 64 0.62 4.45 0.79
C MET A 64 -0.18 5.55 1.48
N LEU A 65 -0.76 6.41 0.66
CA LEU A 65 -1.78 7.35 1.08
C LEU A 65 -3.10 6.77 0.59
N ILE A 66 -4.00 6.46 1.52
CA ILE A 66 -5.23 5.76 1.18
C ILE A 66 -6.43 6.47 1.81
N ARG A 67 -7.50 6.58 1.04
CA ARG A 67 -8.79 7.08 1.51
C ARG A 67 -9.66 5.89 1.87
N ILE A 68 -10.16 5.86 3.10
CA ILE A 68 -10.96 4.75 3.62
C ILE A 68 -12.28 5.31 4.13
N PRO A 69 -13.43 4.78 3.66
CA PRO A 69 -14.72 5.28 4.16
C PRO A 69 -14.93 4.91 5.63
N PRO A 70 -15.69 5.74 6.36
CA PRO A 70 -15.89 5.54 7.81
C PRO A 70 -16.47 4.19 8.19
N LYS A 71 -17.15 3.53 7.29
CA LYS A 71 -17.75 2.22 7.58
C LYS A 71 -16.74 1.10 7.75
N TYR A 72 -15.49 1.32 7.36
CA TYR A 72 -14.42 0.33 7.52
C TYR A 72 -13.35 0.88 8.45
N SER A 73 -12.83 0.02 9.32
CA SER A 73 -11.68 0.40 10.13
C SER A 73 -10.40 0.33 9.29
N VAL A 74 -9.41 1.10 9.71
CA VAL A 74 -8.09 1.02 9.10
C VAL A 74 -7.55 -0.41 9.23
N ALA A 75 -7.70 -1.01 10.40
CA ALA A 75 -7.20 -2.37 10.65
C ALA A 75 -7.82 -3.38 9.70
N GLU A 76 -9.11 -3.26 9.43
CA GLU A 76 -9.79 -4.16 8.51
C GLU A 76 -9.23 -4.01 7.09
N VAL A 77 -9.08 -2.77 6.62
CA VAL A 77 -8.60 -2.53 5.26
C VAL A 77 -7.15 -2.98 5.10
N VAL A 78 -6.29 -2.61 6.05
CA VAL A 78 -4.87 -3.01 5.98
C VAL A 78 -4.73 -4.53 6.05
N GLY A 79 -5.47 -5.17 6.96
CA GLY A 79 -5.45 -6.63 7.07
C GLY A 79 -5.91 -7.29 5.77
N TYR A 80 -6.93 -6.73 5.14
CA TYR A 80 -7.45 -7.22 3.87
C TYR A 80 -6.40 -7.10 2.77
N LEU A 81 -5.76 -5.93 2.65
CA LEU A 81 -4.74 -5.70 1.63
C LEU A 81 -3.53 -6.61 1.85
N LYS A 82 -3.09 -6.76 3.09
CA LYS A 82 -1.95 -7.63 3.40
C LYS A 82 -2.29 -9.09 3.10
N GLY A 83 -3.47 -9.54 3.52
CA GLY A 83 -3.86 -10.93 3.30
C GLY A 83 -4.03 -11.26 1.84
N LYS A 84 -4.75 -10.41 1.09
CA LYS A 84 -4.99 -10.68 -0.32
C LYS A 84 -3.74 -10.55 -1.16
N SER A 85 -2.89 -9.59 -0.86
CA SER A 85 -1.62 -9.45 -1.58
C SER A 85 -0.69 -10.62 -1.32
N ALA A 86 -0.65 -11.12 -0.08
CA ALA A 86 0.17 -12.29 0.23
C ALA A 86 -0.28 -13.52 -0.56
N ILE A 87 -1.60 -13.73 -0.64
CA ILE A 87 -2.13 -14.85 -1.42
C ILE A 87 -1.81 -14.67 -2.90
N ALA A 88 -1.98 -13.46 -3.43
CA ALA A 88 -1.70 -13.18 -4.83
C ALA A 88 -0.24 -13.40 -5.18
N VAL A 89 0.67 -12.95 -4.33
CA VAL A 89 2.11 -13.16 -4.53
C VAL A 89 2.44 -14.65 -4.46
N ALA A 90 1.87 -15.37 -3.51
CA ALA A 90 2.12 -16.81 -3.38
C ALA A 90 1.68 -17.54 -4.65
N ARG A 91 0.54 -17.18 -5.22
CA ARG A 91 0.07 -17.79 -6.46
C ARG A 91 0.93 -17.45 -7.65
N GLN A 92 1.40 -16.20 -7.73
CA GLN A 92 2.19 -15.74 -8.87
C GLN A 92 3.62 -16.27 -8.83
N PHE A 93 4.23 -16.35 -7.65
CA PHE A 93 5.64 -16.67 -7.50
C PHE A 93 5.92 -17.91 -6.67
N GLY A 94 4.93 -18.34 -5.85
CA GLY A 94 5.13 -19.39 -4.85
C GLY A 94 5.52 -20.76 -5.41
N GLY A 95 5.05 -21.07 -6.60
CA GLY A 95 5.41 -22.33 -7.25
C GLY A 95 6.88 -22.41 -7.62
N ARG A 96 7.58 -21.27 -7.61
CA ARG A 96 8.99 -21.16 -7.97
C ARG A 96 9.88 -20.98 -6.76
N LYS A 97 9.35 -20.39 -5.69
CA LYS A 97 10.12 -20.00 -4.51
C LYS A 97 9.38 -20.43 -3.25
N ARG A 98 10.04 -21.18 -2.39
CA ARG A 98 9.42 -21.67 -1.17
C ARG A 98 9.10 -20.57 -0.17
N ASN A 99 9.79 -19.44 -0.23
CA ASN A 99 9.58 -18.34 0.72
C ASN A 99 8.40 -17.45 0.38
N PHE A 100 7.73 -17.70 -0.74
CA PHE A 100 6.56 -16.89 -1.12
C PHE A 100 5.28 -17.62 -0.76
N ASN A 101 5.08 -17.92 0.51
CA ASN A 101 3.79 -18.43 0.93
C ASN A 101 3.01 -17.28 1.58
N GLY A 102 1.69 -17.39 1.58
CA GLY A 102 0.83 -16.31 2.00
C GLY A 102 0.98 -15.91 3.46
N GLU A 103 1.51 -16.82 4.28
CA GLU A 103 1.60 -16.56 5.71
C GLU A 103 2.83 -15.75 6.09
N THR A 104 3.84 -15.71 5.25
CA THR A 104 5.14 -15.13 5.62
C THR A 104 5.55 -13.92 4.79
N LEU A 105 4.66 -13.40 3.95
CA LEU A 105 5.05 -12.28 3.09
C LEU A 105 5.25 -10.99 3.89
N TRP A 106 4.31 -10.65 4.76
CA TRP A 106 4.33 -9.38 5.49
C TRP A 106 4.69 -9.59 6.95
N ALA A 107 5.50 -8.69 7.49
CA ALA A 107 5.72 -8.64 8.93
C ALA A 107 4.41 -8.21 9.61
N ARG A 108 4.27 -8.53 10.88
CA ARG A 108 3.11 -8.13 11.65
C ARG A 108 3.08 -6.62 11.84
N GLY A 109 1.88 -6.09 11.87
CA GLY A 109 1.68 -4.69 12.20
C GLY A 109 1.84 -3.75 11.02
N TYR A 110 1.64 -2.50 11.31
CA TYR A 110 1.75 -1.41 10.36
C TYR A 110 1.80 -0.11 11.15
N ALA A 111 2.31 0.95 10.49
CA ALA A 111 2.23 2.30 11.06
C ALA A 111 1.14 3.05 10.32
N VAL A 112 0.39 3.88 11.03
CA VAL A 112 -0.67 4.67 10.42
C VAL A 112 -0.71 6.04 11.06
N SER A 113 -0.92 7.07 10.23
CA SER A 113 -1.22 8.41 10.70
C SER A 113 -2.34 8.98 9.85
N THR A 114 -3.14 9.85 10.46
CA THR A 114 -4.17 10.56 9.73
C THR A 114 -3.55 11.66 8.87
N VAL A 115 -4.21 11.99 7.78
CA VAL A 115 -3.76 13.03 6.86
C VAL A 115 -4.88 14.04 6.71
N GLY A 116 -4.56 15.30 6.93
CA GLY A 116 -5.52 16.38 6.82
C GLY A 116 -5.01 17.44 5.86
N PHE A 117 -4.73 18.61 6.39
CA PHE A 117 -4.28 19.73 5.57
C PHE A 117 -2.93 19.51 4.91
N GLU A 118 -2.13 18.62 5.46
CA GLU A 118 -0.81 18.32 4.94
C GLU A 118 -0.78 17.19 3.91
N GLU A 119 -1.92 16.92 3.30
CA GLU A 119 -2.00 15.84 2.31
C GLU A 119 -0.94 16.00 1.22
N GLU A 120 -0.79 17.20 0.68
CA GLU A 120 0.17 17.44 -0.40
C GLU A 120 1.60 17.21 0.09
N GLN A 121 1.89 17.57 1.33
CA GLN A 121 3.21 17.32 1.91
C GLN A 121 3.48 15.83 2.06
N ILE A 122 2.48 15.06 2.46
CA ILE A 122 2.61 13.61 2.56
C ILE A 122 2.85 12.99 1.19
N ARG A 123 2.13 13.45 0.17
CA ARG A 123 2.35 12.98 -1.19
C ARG A 123 3.76 13.27 -1.67
N ARG A 124 4.26 14.47 -1.39
CA ARG A 124 5.63 14.84 -1.75
C ARG A 124 6.65 13.99 -1.03
N TYR A 125 6.40 13.71 0.25
CA TYR A 125 7.29 12.85 1.03
C TYR A 125 7.41 11.48 0.38
N ILE A 126 6.28 10.89 0.00
CA ILE A 126 6.28 9.57 -0.62
C ILE A 126 7.05 9.60 -1.94
N ARG A 127 6.82 10.62 -2.77
CA ARG A 127 7.54 10.77 -4.04
C ARG A 127 9.03 11.00 -3.82
N ASN A 128 9.40 11.76 -2.79
CA ASN A 128 10.81 12.02 -2.50
C ASN A 128 11.54 10.78 -2.06
N GLN A 129 10.87 9.89 -1.33
CA GLN A 129 11.42 8.58 -1.00
C GLN A 129 11.77 7.81 -2.27
N GLU A 130 10.87 7.87 -3.23
CA GLU A 130 11.09 7.24 -4.53
C GLU A 130 12.31 7.81 -5.22
N GLN A 131 12.42 9.13 -5.29
CA GLN A 131 13.56 9.78 -5.93
C GLN A 131 14.87 9.44 -5.24
N PHE A 132 14.85 9.44 -3.92
CA PHE A 132 16.03 9.12 -3.13
C PHE A 132 16.50 7.70 -3.44
N ASP A 133 15.58 6.76 -3.50
CA ASP A 133 15.92 5.37 -3.78
C ASP A 133 16.40 5.18 -5.22
N ALA A 134 15.84 5.93 -6.15
CA ALA A 134 16.28 5.90 -7.54
C ALA A 134 17.73 6.34 -7.66
N GLN A 135 18.13 7.36 -6.88
CA GLN A 135 19.52 7.80 -6.84
C GLN A 135 20.45 6.73 -6.30
N GLY A 136 19.92 5.85 -5.47
CA GLY A 136 20.67 4.72 -4.97
C GLY A 136 20.75 3.54 -5.95
N GLY A 137 20.23 3.71 -7.15
CA GLY A 137 20.29 2.69 -8.19
C GLY A 137 19.05 1.83 -8.29
N ASP A 138 18.05 2.10 -7.49
CA ASP A 138 16.80 1.36 -7.54
C ASP A 138 15.86 1.94 -8.56
N GLU A 139 14.95 1.10 -9.02
CA GLU A 139 13.92 1.55 -9.93
C GLU A 139 12.86 2.35 -9.19
N ASP A 140 12.07 3.06 -9.98
CA ASP A 140 10.91 3.80 -9.51
C ASP A 140 9.98 2.86 -8.73
N GLY A 141 9.56 3.27 -7.55
CA GLY A 141 8.75 2.46 -6.65
C GLY A 141 7.25 2.73 -6.67
N ASP A 142 6.77 3.60 -7.51
CA ASP A 142 5.34 3.93 -7.56
C ASP A 142 4.48 2.74 -7.98
N PHE A 143 3.27 2.70 -7.43
CA PHE A 143 2.29 1.69 -7.81
C PHE A 143 0.85 2.22 -7.88
#